data_d9155ede1de182965231a097311e508e
#
_entry.id   d9155ede1de182965231a097311e508e
#
_cell.length_a   1.000
_cell.length_b   1.000
_cell.length_c   1.000
_cell.angle_alpha   90.00
_cell.angle_beta   90.00
_cell.angle_gamma   90.00
#
_symmetry.space_group_name_H-M   'P 1'
#
loop_
_entity.id
_entity.type
_entity.pdbx_description
1 polymer ?
#
loop_
_entity_poly.entity_id
_entity_poly.type
_entity_poly.pdbx_seq_one_letter_code
_entity_poly.pdbx_strand_id
1 'polypeptide(L)'
;SIFVTAMDTNPLAADPAVIIAERQDDFVNGLKALTQLSGGKTYVCKAAGASVATGDAAVDVEEFGGPHPAGLPGTHIHFLDSAGMNKTVWHINYQDVMAIGALLTSGELDNRRVISLAGPAATNPRLVRTVMGADLTELTASEQVDGEVRVISGSVLSGTTAMGVHGFLGRFHTQVSLLKEGREKKLFGWILPGSNQHSVTRAYLGHLSGSKKFDMTTTTNGSERSMVPIGNYERVMPLDIIP
;
A
#
# COMPACT_ATOMS: atom_id res chain seq x y z
N SER A 1 6.40 21.16 -7.93
CA SER A 1 7.07 20.28 -6.95
C SER A 1 6.86 18.80 -7.27
N ILE A 2 7.80 17.97 -6.82
CA ILE A 2 7.78 16.52 -7.01
C ILE A 2 7.87 15.86 -5.63
N PHE A 3 7.01 14.88 -5.37
CA PHE A 3 6.98 14.12 -4.13
C PHE A 3 7.42 12.68 -4.39
N VAL A 4 8.49 12.27 -3.73
CA VAL A 4 8.94 10.88 -3.71
C VAL A 4 8.38 10.20 -2.48
N THR A 5 7.53 9.20 -2.68
CA THR A 5 6.91 8.44 -1.60
C THR A 5 7.83 7.29 -1.21
N ALA A 6 8.64 7.49 -0.14
CA ALA A 6 9.55 6.49 0.42
C ALA A 6 9.03 5.90 1.72
N MET A 7 7.72 5.82 1.86
CA MET A 7 7.01 5.10 2.93
C MET A 7 5.72 4.51 2.38
N ASP A 8 5.19 3.51 3.08
CA ASP A 8 3.91 2.91 2.75
C ASP A 8 3.21 2.50 4.05
N THR A 9 1.96 2.93 4.22
CA THR A 9 1.12 2.58 5.38
C THR A 9 -0.06 1.68 5.00
N ASN A 10 -0.08 1.17 3.76
CA ASN A 10 -1.07 0.16 3.39
C ASN A 10 -0.90 -1.11 4.23
N PRO A 11 -1.99 -1.78 4.60
CA PRO A 11 -1.88 -3.08 5.27
C PRO A 11 -1.02 -4.05 4.46
N LEU A 12 -0.09 -4.72 5.13
CA LEU A 12 0.80 -5.73 4.53
C LEU A 12 1.81 -5.18 3.50
N ALA A 13 1.99 -3.88 3.42
CA ALA A 13 3.01 -3.27 2.55
C ALA A 13 4.43 -3.63 3.02
N ALA A 14 5.35 -3.64 2.06
CA ALA A 14 6.78 -3.74 2.35
C ALA A 14 7.30 -2.46 3.00
N ASP A 15 8.36 -2.58 3.80
CA ASP A 15 9.13 -1.40 4.24
C ASP A 15 9.99 -0.88 3.07
N PRO A 16 9.72 0.34 2.56
CA PRO A 16 10.50 0.91 1.48
C PRO A 16 11.98 1.08 1.80
N ALA A 17 12.34 1.33 3.06
CA ALA A 17 13.73 1.50 3.45
C ALA A 17 14.58 0.26 3.17
N VAL A 18 14.02 -0.95 3.38
CA VAL A 18 14.69 -2.22 3.08
C VAL A 18 14.96 -2.37 1.58
N ILE A 19 13.98 -2.01 0.77
CA ILE A 19 14.09 -2.15 -0.70
C ILE A 19 15.04 -1.10 -1.28
N ILE A 20 14.99 0.14 -0.78
CA ILE A 20 15.89 1.22 -1.20
C ILE A 20 17.34 0.87 -0.85
N ALA A 21 17.58 0.29 0.33
CA ALA A 21 18.93 -0.07 0.78
C ALA A 21 19.62 -1.08 -0.16
N GLU A 22 18.88 -1.96 -0.85
CA GLU A 22 19.45 -2.91 -1.82
C GLU A 22 20.01 -2.21 -3.07
N ARG A 23 19.49 -1.03 -3.42
CA ARG A 23 19.82 -0.31 -4.66
C ARG A 23 19.94 1.19 -4.40
N GLN A 24 20.67 1.53 -3.36
CA GLN A 24 20.81 2.90 -2.89
C GLN A 24 21.36 3.85 -3.94
N ASP A 25 22.36 3.41 -4.72
CA ASP A 25 22.97 4.23 -5.77
C ASP A 25 21.97 4.59 -6.87
N ASP A 26 21.16 3.61 -7.30
CA ASP A 26 20.09 3.85 -8.27
C ASP A 26 19.06 4.86 -7.72
N PHE A 27 18.70 4.74 -6.44
CA PHE A 27 17.77 5.67 -5.80
C PHE A 27 18.32 7.09 -5.77
N VAL A 28 19.58 7.27 -5.33
CA VAL A 28 20.25 8.58 -5.29
C VAL A 28 20.37 9.19 -6.68
N ASN A 29 20.76 8.42 -7.69
CA ASN A 29 20.87 8.89 -9.07
C ASN A 29 19.49 9.28 -9.63
N GLY A 30 18.43 8.52 -9.30
CA GLY A 30 17.07 8.87 -9.65
C GLY A 30 16.62 10.19 -9.00
N LEU A 31 16.92 10.39 -7.71
CA LEU A 31 16.63 11.66 -7.02
C LEU A 31 17.33 12.85 -7.70
N LYS A 32 18.62 12.73 -8.05
CA LYS A 32 19.34 13.77 -8.78
C LYS A 32 18.66 14.11 -10.11
N ALA A 33 18.20 13.11 -10.84
CA ALA A 33 17.48 13.34 -12.09
C ALA A 33 16.15 14.09 -11.85
N LEU A 34 15.39 13.70 -10.83
CA LEU A 34 14.12 14.34 -10.51
C LEU A 34 14.28 15.82 -10.15
N THR A 35 15.37 16.22 -9.48
CA THR A 35 15.63 17.63 -9.15
C THR A 35 15.84 18.51 -10.38
N GLN A 36 16.16 17.92 -11.53
CA GLN A 36 16.33 18.64 -12.81
C GLN A 36 15.03 18.74 -13.62
N LEU A 37 14.00 17.97 -13.29
CA LEU A 37 12.76 17.93 -14.07
C LEU A 37 11.81 19.10 -13.81
N SER A 38 11.89 19.71 -12.65
CA SER A 38 11.01 20.82 -12.30
C SER A 38 11.79 21.97 -11.67
N GLY A 39 11.35 23.20 -11.89
CA GLY A 39 11.89 24.37 -11.18
C GLY A 39 11.42 24.48 -9.72
N GLY A 40 10.63 23.52 -9.24
CA GLY A 40 10.13 23.47 -7.87
C GLY A 40 10.91 22.50 -6.99
N LYS A 41 10.55 22.43 -5.71
CA LYS A 41 11.17 21.55 -4.75
C LYS A 41 10.88 20.07 -5.04
N THR A 42 11.83 19.21 -4.67
CA THR A 42 11.66 17.76 -4.63
C THR A 42 11.68 17.30 -3.19
N TYR A 43 10.59 16.68 -2.74
CA TYR A 43 10.43 16.16 -1.39
C TYR A 43 10.63 14.64 -1.38
N VAL A 44 11.35 14.13 -0.39
CA VAL A 44 11.43 12.72 -0.07
C VAL A 44 10.68 12.47 1.24
N CYS A 45 9.50 11.87 1.14
CA CYS A 45 8.64 11.59 2.29
C CYS A 45 8.91 10.16 2.78
N LYS A 46 9.45 10.02 3.99
CA LYS A 46 9.81 8.75 4.60
C LYS A 46 9.09 8.54 5.94
N ALA A 47 9.07 7.29 6.41
CA ALA A 47 8.56 6.98 7.74
C ALA A 47 9.47 7.61 8.82
N ALA A 48 8.86 8.02 9.93
CA ALA A 48 9.59 8.59 11.06
C ALA A 48 10.67 7.61 11.55
N GLY A 49 11.90 8.09 11.63
CA GLY A 49 13.06 7.29 12.02
C GLY A 49 13.59 6.31 10.98
N ALA A 50 12.97 6.18 9.80
CA ALA A 50 13.49 5.31 8.73
C ALA A 50 14.79 5.86 8.14
N SER A 51 15.73 4.98 7.85
CA SER A 51 17.00 5.35 7.20
C SER A 51 16.83 5.25 5.68
N VAL A 52 16.70 6.41 5.03
CA VAL A 52 16.65 6.51 3.56
C VAL A 52 17.77 7.44 3.12
N ALA A 53 18.74 6.90 2.41
CA ALA A 53 19.88 7.68 1.94
C ALA A 53 19.50 8.49 0.70
N THR A 54 19.72 9.80 0.77
CA THR A 54 19.49 10.72 -0.35
C THR A 54 20.79 11.22 -0.99
N GLY A 55 21.94 10.83 -0.43
CA GLY A 55 23.25 11.23 -0.92
C GLY A 55 23.41 12.75 -0.97
N ASP A 56 23.94 13.24 -2.08
CA ASP A 56 24.14 14.65 -2.40
C ASP A 56 23.01 15.26 -3.27
N ALA A 57 21.88 14.56 -3.39
CA ALA A 57 20.73 15.09 -4.13
C ALA A 57 20.10 16.28 -3.39
N ALA A 58 19.80 17.35 -4.12
CA ALA A 58 19.20 18.58 -3.59
C ALA A 58 17.69 18.38 -3.32
N VAL A 59 17.35 17.60 -2.30
CA VAL A 59 15.98 17.26 -1.92
C VAL A 59 15.67 17.63 -0.48
N ASP A 60 14.42 17.98 -0.21
CA ASP A 60 13.92 18.20 1.13
C ASP A 60 13.40 16.84 1.69
N VAL A 61 13.95 16.39 2.80
CA VAL A 61 13.56 15.12 3.45
C VAL A 61 12.58 15.41 4.57
N GLU A 62 11.39 14.79 4.47
CA GLU A 62 10.31 14.99 5.43
C GLU A 62 9.87 13.67 6.06
N GLU A 63 9.60 13.70 7.34
CA GLU A 63 9.17 12.51 8.09
C GLU A 63 7.68 12.55 8.37
N PHE A 64 7.03 11.42 8.08
CA PHE A 64 5.62 11.21 8.40
C PHE A 64 5.46 10.00 9.33
N GLY A 65 4.50 10.10 10.23
CA GLY A 65 4.18 9.02 11.18
C GLY A 65 2.69 8.93 11.40
N GLY A 66 2.25 7.77 11.86
CA GLY A 66 0.86 7.51 12.17
C GLY A 66 0.25 6.36 11.36
N PRO A 67 -1.04 6.07 11.60
CA PRO A 67 -1.76 5.04 10.85
C PRO A 67 -1.99 5.47 9.39
N HIS A 68 -2.41 4.49 8.56
CA HIS A 68 -2.93 4.84 7.24
C HIS A 68 -4.04 5.91 7.36
N PRO A 69 -4.01 6.99 6.56
CA PRO A 69 -3.30 7.19 5.29
C PRO A 69 -1.97 7.98 5.37
N ALA A 70 -1.24 7.97 6.49
CA ALA A 70 -0.01 8.75 6.64
C ALA A 70 1.02 8.52 5.51
N GLY A 71 1.06 7.33 4.91
CA GLY A 71 1.96 6.98 3.81
C GLY A 71 1.43 7.25 2.40
N LEU A 72 0.29 7.89 2.26
CA LEU A 72 -0.24 8.21 0.93
C LEU A 72 0.35 9.52 0.40
N PRO A 73 0.67 9.58 -0.91
CA PRO A 73 1.19 10.81 -1.53
C PRO A 73 0.24 12.00 -1.36
N GLY A 74 -1.07 11.77 -1.37
CA GLY A 74 -2.06 12.83 -1.15
C GLY A 74 -1.93 13.49 0.22
N THR A 75 -1.62 12.73 1.27
CA THR A 75 -1.35 13.25 2.61
C THR A 75 -0.09 14.12 2.62
N HIS A 76 0.99 13.65 2.01
CA HIS A 76 2.25 14.39 1.92
C HIS A 76 2.07 15.72 1.17
N ILE A 77 1.41 15.66 0.02
CA ILE A 77 1.12 16.84 -0.81
C ILE A 77 0.28 17.85 -0.02
N HIS A 78 -0.75 17.38 0.69
CA HIS A 78 -1.63 18.25 1.45
C HIS A 78 -0.87 19.06 2.51
N PHE A 79 0.02 18.41 3.26
CA PHE A 79 0.71 19.07 4.37
C PHE A 79 1.92 19.90 3.95
N LEU A 80 2.62 19.56 2.87
CA LEU A 80 3.88 20.20 2.52
C LEU A 80 3.73 21.25 1.41
N ASP A 81 3.02 20.89 0.33
CA ASP A 81 2.93 21.76 -0.84
C ASP A 81 1.68 21.42 -1.68
N SER A 82 0.52 21.86 -1.19
CA SER A 82 -0.78 21.50 -1.74
C SER A 82 -0.95 21.85 -3.21
N ALA A 83 -1.55 20.93 -3.97
CA ALA A 83 -2.00 21.18 -5.33
C ALA A 83 -3.17 22.18 -5.34
N GLY A 84 -3.34 22.87 -6.44
CA GLY A 84 -4.42 23.84 -6.60
C GLY A 84 -4.70 24.14 -8.07
N MET A 85 -5.71 24.97 -8.35
CA MET A 85 -6.13 25.28 -9.72
C MET A 85 -4.97 25.79 -10.60
N ASN A 86 -4.03 26.51 -10.03
CA ASN A 86 -2.89 27.10 -10.74
C ASN A 86 -1.55 26.44 -10.39
N LYS A 87 -1.59 25.27 -9.73
CA LYS A 87 -0.39 24.60 -9.24
C LYS A 87 -0.46 23.10 -9.47
N THR A 88 0.42 22.59 -10.32
CA THR A 88 0.58 21.16 -10.57
C THR A 88 1.65 20.58 -9.64
N VAL A 89 1.32 19.45 -9.02
CA VAL A 89 2.21 18.68 -8.16
C VAL A 89 2.30 17.25 -8.70
N TRP A 90 3.50 16.70 -8.69
CA TRP A 90 3.78 15.35 -9.16
C TRP A 90 4.16 14.45 -7.98
N HIS A 91 3.81 13.19 -8.05
CA HIS A 91 4.33 12.21 -7.12
C HIS A 91 4.86 10.99 -7.87
N ILE A 92 5.82 10.31 -7.23
CA ILE A 92 6.46 9.13 -7.78
C ILE A 92 6.78 8.13 -6.65
N ASN A 93 6.66 6.84 -6.95
CA ASN A 93 7.02 5.77 -6.03
C ASN A 93 8.55 5.59 -5.98
N TYR A 94 9.09 5.19 -4.84
CA TYR A 94 10.52 4.96 -4.63
C TYR A 94 11.13 3.97 -5.62
N GLN A 95 10.42 2.91 -6.03
CA GLN A 95 10.93 1.94 -7.01
C GLN A 95 11.00 2.50 -8.42
N ASP A 96 10.11 3.42 -8.76
CA ASP A 96 10.19 4.14 -10.04
C ASP A 96 11.37 5.12 -10.05
N VAL A 97 11.70 5.74 -8.91
CA VAL A 97 12.91 6.57 -8.77
C VAL A 97 14.16 5.72 -9.00
N MET A 98 14.22 4.52 -8.40
CA MET A 98 15.33 3.58 -8.62
C MET A 98 15.43 3.16 -10.10
N ALA A 99 14.30 2.92 -10.75
CA ALA A 99 14.28 2.58 -12.18
C ALA A 99 14.79 3.72 -13.07
N ILE A 100 14.46 4.97 -12.74
CA ILE A 100 15.00 6.17 -13.43
C ILE A 100 16.51 6.25 -13.23
N GLY A 101 17.01 6.07 -12.02
CA GLY A 101 18.43 6.08 -11.73
C GLY A 101 19.19 5.00 -12.49
N ALA A 102 18.68 3.77 -12.51
CA ALA A 102 19.24 2.67 -13.27
C ALA A 102 19.27 2.96 -14.77
N LEU A 103 18.17 3.48 -15.32
CA LEU A 103 18.10 3.86 -16.75
C LEU A 103 19.17 4.88 -17.13
N LEU A 104 19.36 5.91 -16.32
CA LEU A 104 20.32 6.98 -16.62
C LEU A 104 21.79 6.53 -16.46
N THR A 105 22.05 5.51 -15.67
CA THR A 105 23.40 4.97 -15.46
C THR A 105 23.75 3.85 -16.42
N SER A 106 22.79 2.95 -16.73
CA SER A 106 23.04 1.78 -17.59
C SER A 106 22.60 1.97 -19.05
N GLY A 107 21.67 2.89 -19.31
CA GLY A 107 21.01 3.03 -20.61
C GLY A 107 19.92 1.99 -20.87
N GLU A 108 19.63 1.09 -19.92
CA GLU A 108 18.65 0.01 -20.05
C GLU A 108 17.43 0.27 -19.18
N LEU A 109 16.23 -0.01 -19.72
CA LEU A 109 14.99 0.12 -19.01
C LEU A 109 14.87 -0.96 -17.91
N ASP A 110 14.75 -0.53 -16.67
CA ASP A 110 14.56 -1.41 -15.51
C ASP A 110 13.07 -1.57 -15.17
N ASN A 111 12.52 -2.73 -15.47
CA ASN A 111 11.12 -3.08 -15.14
C ASN A 111 11.00 -4.01 -13.92
N ARG A 112 12.09 -4.26 -13.20
CA ARG A 112 12.08 -5.07 -11.97
C ARG A 112 11.25 -4.40 -10.89
N ARG A 113 10.58 -5.24 -10.10
CA ARG A 113 9.80 -4.82 -8.92
C ARG A 113 10.07 -5.76 -7.75
N VAL A 114 10.14 -5.19 -6.57
CA VAL A 114 10.06 -5.93 -5.31
C VAL A 114 8.67 -5.69 -4.73
N ILE A 115 7.93 -6.75 -4.52
CA ILE A 115 6.56 -6.67 -4.00
C ILE A 115 6.45 -7.43 -2.68
N SER A 116 5.53 -7.00 -1.83
CA SER A 116 5.09 -7.78 -0.68
C SER A 116 4.05 -8.80 -1.16
N LEU A 117 4.35 -10.08 -1.04
CA LEU A 117 3.38 -11.15 -1.19
C LEU A 117 2.92 -11.56 0.21
N ALA A 118 1.71 -11.19 0.59
CA ALA A 118 1.24 -11.34 1.95
C ALA A 118 -0.28 -11.47 2.04
N GLY A 119 -0.76 -11.79 3.22
CA GLY A 119 -2.18 -11.94 3.52
C GLY A 119 -2.47 -13.20 4.32
N PRO A 120 -3.65 -13.30 4.95
CA PRO A 120 -4.03 -14.46 5.74
C PRO A 120 -4.12 -15.77 4.93
N ALA A 121 -4.23 -15.66 3.61
CA ALA A 121 -4.25 -16.80 2.71
C ALA A 121 -2.90 -17.08 2.02
N ALA A 122 -1.84 -16.35 2.38
CA ALA A 122 -0.50 -16.64 1.92
C ALA A 122 0.16 -17.72 2.78
N THR A 123 0.71 -18.77 2.16
CA THR A 123 1.43 -19.84 2.88
C THR A 123 2.77 -19.37 3.43
N ASN A 124 3.45 -18.48 2.70
CA ASN A 124 4.76 -17.98 3.08
C ASN A 124 4.88 -16.48 2.78
N PRO A 125 4.36 -15.59 3.64
CA PRO A 125 4.45 -14.15 3.44
C PRO A 125 5.91 -13.66 3.37
N ARG A 126 6.28 -12.97 2.29
CA ARG A 126 7.63 -12.48 2.07
C ARG A 126 7.69 -11.40 0.99
N LEU A 127 8.86 -10.78 0.85
CA LEU A 127 9.18 -9.97 -0.32
C LEU A 127 9.58 -10.86 -1.50
N VAL A 128 9.05 -10.55 -2.68
CA VAL A 128 9.31 -11.28 -3.93
C VAL A 128 9.82 -10.32 -4.98
N ARG A 129 10.90 -10.72 -5.67
CA ARG A 129 11.38 -10.00 -6.85
C ARG A 129 10.64 -10.51 -8.08
N THR A 130 10.08 -9.59 -8.84
CA THR A 130 9.29 -9.84 -10.04
C THR A 130 9.50 -8.71 -11.05
N VAL A 131 8.64 -8.62 -12.05
CA VAL A 131 8.63 -7.54 -13.04
C VAL A 131 7.25 -6.87 -13.09
N MET A 132 7.21 -5.65 -13.61
CA MET A 132 5.93 -5.00 -13.91
C MET A 132 5.11 -5.86 -14.85
N GLY A 133 3.81 -5.99 -14.58
CA GLY A 133 2.90 -6.79 -15.41
C GLY A 133 3.11 -8.31 -15.31
N ALA A 134 3.80 -8.80 -14.28
CA ALA A 134 3.90 -10.25 -14.04
C ALA A 134 2.52 -10.89 -13.89
N ASP A 135 2.35 -12.09 -14.41
CA ASP A 135 1.14 -12.88 -14.26
C ASP A 135 0.97 -13.29 -12.78
N LEU A 136 -0.13 -12.86 -12.19
CA LEU A 136 -0.41 -13.14 -10.77
C LEU A 136 -0.89 -14.56 -10.55
N THR A 137 -1.42 -15.24 -11.57
CA THR A 137 -1.80 -16.65 -11.47
C THR A 137 -0.55 -17.51 -11.30
N GLU A 138 0.46 -17.28 -12.12
CA GLU A 138 1.74 -17.99 -12.00
C GLU A 138 2.47 -17.63 -10.69
N LEU A 139 2.52 -16.33 -10.37
CA LEU A 139 3.22 -15.82 -9.19
C LEU A 139 2.65 -16.39 -7.88
N THR A 140 1.35 -16.67 -7.82
CA THR A 140 0.68 -17.11 -6.59
C THR A 140 0.28 -18.59 -6.58
N ALA A 141 0.58 -19.35 -7.64
CA ALA A 141 0.11 -20.73 -7.81
C ALA A 141 0.47 -21.67 -6.64
N SER A 142 1.69 -21.51 -6.06
CA SER A 142 2.17 -22.33 -4.94
C SER A 142 2.11 -21.60 -3.59
N GLU A 143 1.55 -20.40 -3.55
CA GLU A 143 1.63 -19.49 -2.40
C GLU A 143 0.30 -19.38 -1.65
N GLN A 144 -0.72 -20.10 -2.09
CA GLN A 144 -2.07 -20.03 -1.53
C GLN A 144 -2.30 -21.17 -0.55
N VAL A 145 -3.00 -20.88 0.55
CA VAL A 145 -3.54 -21.92 1.42
C VAL A 145 -4.71 -22.64 0.74
N ASP A 146 -5.08 -23.82 1.25
CA ASP A 146 -6.21 -24.58 0.74
C ASP A 146 -7.53 -23.79 0.84
N GLY A 147 -8.36 -23.92 -0.21
CA GLY A 147 -9.66 -23.29 -0.32
C GLY A 147 -9.74 -22.22 -1.38
N GLU A 148 -10.86 -21.49 -1.41
CA GLU A 148 -11.07 -20.39 -2.35
C GLU A 148 -10.34 -19.14 -1.86
N VAL A 149 -9.37 -18.66 -2.65
CA VAL A 149 -8.54 -17.50 -2.32
C VAL A 149 -8.76 -16.39 -3.32
N ARG A 150 -8.95 -15.18 -2.82
CA ARG A 150 -8.94 -13.96 -3.62
C ARG A 150 -7.53 -13.42 -3.70
N VAL A 151 -7.01 -13.36 -4.92
CA VAL A 151 -5.75 -12.69 -5.24
C VAL A 151 -6.06 -11.24 -5.58
N ILE A 152 -5.37 -10.32 -4.93
CA ILE A 152 -5.52 -8.87 -5.13
C ILE A 152 -4.20 -8.31 -5.60
N SER A 153 -4.18 -7.70 -6.78
CA SER A 153 -3.08 -6.85 -7.22
C SER A 153 -3.15 -5.53 -6.46
N GLY A 154 -2.20 -5.29 -5.58
CA GLY A 154 -2.18 -4.12 -4.70
C GLY A 154 -2.70 -4.39 -3.28
N SER A 155 -2.99 -3.30 -2.56
CA SER A 155 -3.50 -3.32 -1.20
C SER A 155 -4.96 -3.78 -1.14
N VAL A 156 -5.36 -4.33 -0.01
CA VAL A 156 -6.78 -4.63 0.28
C VAL A 156 -7.67 -3.37 0.28
N LEU A 157 -7.09 -2.18 0.42
CA LEU A 157 -7.82 -0.90 0.45
C LEU A 157 -8.02 -0.30 -0.94
N SER A 158 -7.07 -0.48 -1.86
CA SER A 158 -7.07 0.20 -3.16
C SER A 158 -6.70 -0.70 -4.34
N GLY A 159 -6.47 -1.99 -4.08
CA GLY A 159 -6.08 -2.95 -5.11
C GLY A 159 -7.26 -3.45 -5.95
N THR A 160 -6.93 -4.22 -6.97
CA THR A 160 -7.89 -4.81 -7.91
C THR A 160 -7.82 -6.32 -7.83
N THR A 161 -8.97 -7.00 -7.81
CA THR A 161 -9.01 -8.47 -7.88
C THR A 161 -8.35 -8.95 -9.16
N ALA A 162 -7.36 -9.84 -9.01
CA ALA A 162 -6.59 -10.41 -10.12
C ALA A 162 -7.43 -11.47 -10.85
N MET A 163 -8.25 -11.02 -11.80
CA MET A 163 -9.11 -11.90 -12.58
C MET A 163 -9.27 -11.37 -14.01
N GLY A 164 -9.26 -12.27 -14.98
CA GLY A 164 -9.39 -11.91 -16.41
C GLY A 164 -8.30 -10.93 -16.86
N VAL A 165 -8.68 -9.81 -17.41
CA VAL A 165 -7.75 -8.77 -17.90
C VAL A 165 -6.94 -8.10 -16.79
N HIS A 166 -7.36 -8.23 -15.54
CA HIS A 166 -6.66 -7.72 -14.36
C HIS A 166 -5.77 -8.78 -13.67
N GLY A 167 -5.55 -9.94 -14.32
CA GLY A 167 -4.71 -11.02 -13.79
C GLY A 167 -3.22 -10.71 -13.69
N PHE A 168 -2.80 -9.49 -13.96
CA PHE A 168 -1.42 -9.05 -13.99
C PHE A 168 -1.12 -8.02 -12.90
N LEU A 169 0.14 -7.96 -12.47
CA LEU A 169 0.60 -6.96 -11.50
C LEU A 169 0.40 -5.55 -12.07
N GLY A 170 -0.43 -4.76 -11.39
CA GLY A 170 -0.70 -3.38 -11.79
C GLY A 170 0.55 -2.50 -11.78
N ARG A 171 0.60 -1.52 -12.69
CA ARG A 171 1.75 -0.63 -12.90
C ARG A 171 2.26 0.04 -11.60
N PHE A 172 1.34 0.42 -10.73
CA PHE A 172 1.65 1.15 -9.50
C PHE A 172 1.55 0.29 -8.23
N HIS A 173 1.32 -1.02 -8.39
CA HIS A 173 1.17 -1.92 -7.25
C HIS A 173 2.53 -2.44 -6.78
N THR A 174 2.76 -2.35 -5.46
CA THR A 174 3.99 -2.80 -4.77
C THR A 174 3.73 -3.99 -3.85
N GLN A 175 2.51 -4.54 -3.90
CA GLN A 175 2.12 -5.71 -3.12
C GLN A 175 1.09 -6.56 -3.85
N VAL A 176 1.00 -7.82 -3.43
CA VAL A 176 -0.05 -8.77 -3.79
C VAL A 176 -0.63 -9.32 -2.49
N SER A 177 -1.93 -9.13 -2.32
CA SER A 177 -2.64 -9.53 -1.10
C SER A 177 -3.49 -10.76 -1.34
N LEU A 178 -3.36 -11.77 -0.49
CA LEU A 178 -4.09 -13.04 -0.57
C LEU A 178 -5.09 -13.14 0.59
N LEU A 179 -6.39 -13.20 0.27
CA LEU A 179 -7.46 -13.34 1.25
C LEU A 179 -8.29 -14.59 0.98
N LYS A 180 -8.72 -15.28 2.04
CA LYS A 180 -9.74 -16.31 1.89
C LYS A 180 -11.08 -15.67 1.50
N GLU A 181 -11.79 -16.31 0.56
CA GLU A 181 -13.17 -15.92 0.26
C GLU A 181 -14.08 -16.29 1.44
N GLY A 182 -14.79 -15.32 1.95
CA GLY A 182 -15.67 -15.47 3.10
C GLY A 182 -17.08 -15.91 2.72
N ARG A 183 -17.21 -16.97 1.92
CA ARG A 183 -18.53 -17.47 1.48
C ARG A 183 -19.22 -18.37 2.51
N GLU A 184 -18.45 -18.92 3.44
CA GLU A 184 -19.01 -19.79 4.48
C GLU A 184 -19.82 -19.01 5.50
N LYS A 185 -21.09 -19.36 5.64
CA LYS A 185 -21.96 -18.85 6.68
C LYS A 185 -21.87 -19.72 7.91
N LYS A 186 -21.47 -19.15 9.04
CA LYS A 186 -21.45 -19.88 10.32
C LYS A 186 -22.88 -20.05 10.81
N LEU A 187 -23.26 -21.31 11.13
CA LEU A 187 -24.54 -21.59 11.77
C LEU A 187 -24.62 -20.82 13.10
N PHE A 188 -25.69 -20.07 13.32
CA PHE A 188 -25.89 -19.19 14.48
C PHE A 188 -24.76 -18.17 14.70
N GLY A 189 -24.01 -17.79 13.65
CA GLY A 189 -22.88 -16.86 13.75
C GLY A 189 -23.22 -15.51 14.39
N TRP A 190 -24.47 -15.08 14.30
CA TRP A 190 -25.00 -13.85 14.89
C TRP A 190 -25.24 -13.91 16.40
N ILE A 191 -25.29 -15.11 17.02
CA ILE A 191 -25.42 -15.31 18.50
C ILE A 191 -24.05 -15.58 19.13
N LEU A 192 -23.07 -16.05 18.35
CA LEU A 192 -21.77 -16.46 18.88
C LEU A 192 -21.01 -15.25 19.43
N PRO A 193 -20.33 -15.39 20.59
CA PRO A 193 -19.54 -14.31 21.17
C PRO A 193 -18.45 -13.77 20.25
N GLY A 194 -17.91 -14.61 19.35
CA GLY A 194 -16.98 -14.22 18.29
C GLY A 194 -15.67 -13.59 18.78
N SER A 195 -15.01 -14.21 19.75
CA SER A 195 -13.72 -13.69 20.28
C SER A 195 -12.61 -13.59 19.23
N ASN A 196 -12.71 -14.37 18.14
CA ASN A 196 -11.80 -14.38 17.00
C ASN A 196 -12.43 -13.78 15.73
N GLN A 197 -13.49 -13.01 15.87
CA GLN A 197 -14.17 -12.39 14.74
C GLN A 197 -14.10 -10.88 14.83
N HIS A 198 -13.94 -10.26 13.67
CA HIS A 198 -14.01 -8.83 13.48
C HIS A 198 -15.27 -8.49 12.66
N SER A 199 -15.92 -7.40 13.02
CA SER A 199 -16.98 -6.77 12.22
C SER A 199 -16.83 -5.27 12.27
N VAL A 200 -17.37 -4.57 11.29
CA VAL A 200 -17.35 -3.09 11.22
C VAL A 200 -18.06 -2.48 12.42
N THR A 201 -19.23 -3.01 12.76
CA THR A 201 -19.92 -2.67 14.00
C THR A 201 -19.37 -3.55 15.14
N ARG A 202 -19.00 -2.98 16.26
CA ARG A 202 -18.38 -3.68 17.39
C ARG A 202 -19.30 -4.73 18.04
N ALA A 203 -19.81 -5.67 17.24
CA ALA A 203 -20.80 -6.66 17.65
C ALA A 203 -20.19 -7.87 18.38
N TYR A 204 -18.91 -8.19 18.13
CA TYR A 204 -18.24 -9.36 18.68
C TYR A 204 -17.32 -9.01 19.84
N LEU A 205 -17.08 -9.96 20.74
CA LEU A 205 -16.17 -9.80 21.88
C LEU A 205 -14.70 -9.58 21.45
N GLY A 206 -14.36 -9.94 20.21
CA GLY A 206 -13.04 -9.67 19.65
C GLY A 206 -12.61 -8.21 19.71
N HIS A 207 -13.56 -7.26 19.70
CA HIS A 207 -13.25 -5.83 19.77
C HIS A 207 -12.78 -5.36 21.16
N LEU A 208 -13.03 -6.11 22.22
CA LEU A 208 -12.55 -5.79 23.57
C LEU A 208 -11.03 -5.93 23.71
N SER A 209 -10.40 -6.69 22.82
CA SER A 209 -8.94 -6.84 22.78
C SER A 209 -8.34 -5.85 21.81
N GLY A 210 -7.97 -4.65 22.28
CA GLY A 210 -7.48 -3.55 21.45
C GLY A 210 -6.19 -3.81 20.66
N SER A 211 -5.45 -4.88 21.00
CA SER A 211 -4.20 -5.26 20.31
C SER A 211 -4.32 -6.52 19.45
N LYS A 212 -5.50 -7.13 19.41
CA LYS A 212 -5.68 -8.40 18.68
C LYS A 212 -5.71 -8.17 17.17
N LYS A 213 -4.89 -8.93 16.46
CA LYS A 213 -4.93 -9.02 15.01
C LYS A 213 -5.85 -10.16 14.59
N PHE A 214 -6.58 -9.97 13.50
CA PHE A 214 -7.52 -10.95 12.97
C PHE A 214 -7.10 -11.39 11.57
N ASP A 215 -7.30 -12.67 11.27
CA ASP A 215 -7.19 -13.20 9.91
C ASP A 215 -8.41 -12.73 9.11
N MET A 216 -8.25 -11.59 8.44
CA MET A 216 -9.33 -10.99 7.66
C MET A 216 -9.63 -11.83 6.42
N THR A 217 -10.92 -11.94 6.12
CA THR A 217 -11.43 -12.58 4.90
C THR A 217 -12.22 -11.55 4.10
N THR A 218 -12.82 -11.95 2.97
CA THR A 218 -13.69 -11.05 2.19
C THR A 218 -15.08 -10.86 2.80
N THR A 219 -15.41 -11.56 3.90
CA THR A 219 -16.70 -11.37 4.60
C THR A 219 -16.67 -10.15 5.51
N THR A 220 -17.74 -9.37 5.51
CA THR A 220 -17.95 -8.27 6.45
C THR A 220 -18.38 -8.73 7.84
N ASN A 221 -18.71 -10.04 8.02
CA ASN A 221 -19.32 -10.60 9.22
C ASN A 221 -20.58 -9.83 9.68
N GLY A 222 -21.32 -9.26 8.75
CA GLY A 222 -22.49 -8.45 9.04
C GLY A 222 -23.42 -8.30 7.83
N SER A 223 -24.38 -7.38 7.92
CA SER A 223 -25.29 -7.06 6.82
C SER A 223 -24.55 -6.36 5.67
N GLU A 224 -24.92 -6.66 4.42
CA GLU A 224 -24.45 -5.97 3.23
C GLU A 224 -25.06 -4.56 3.05
N ARG A 225 -25.73 -4.04 4.06
CA ARG A 225 -26.28 -2.68 3.99
C ARG A 225 -25.17 -1.68 3.82
N SER A 226 -25.18 -0.98 2.70
CA SER A 226 -24.15 -0.03 2.30
C SER A 226 -24.18 1.30 3.06
N MET A 227 -25.30 1.64 3.67
CA MET A 227 -25.42 2.86 4.49
C MET A 227 -26.13 2.56 5.80
N VAL A 228 -25.38 2.69 6.89
CA VAL A 228 -25.90 2.58 8.25
C VAL A 228 -25.44 3.84 9.00
N PRO A 229 -26.33 4.60 9.65
CA PRO A 229 -25.96 5.78 10.44
C PRO A 229 -25.28 5.34 11.74
N ILE A 230 -24.00 5.01 11.67
CA ILE A 230 -23.21 4.47 12.79
C ILE A 230 -22.39 5.54 13.51
N GLY A 231 -22.46 6.81 13.07
CA GLY A 231 -21.70 7.92 13.66
C GLY A 231 -20.19 7.80 13.53
N ASN A 232 -19.69 6.99 12.58
CA ASN A 232 -18.26 6.75 12.40
C ASN A 232 -17.68 7.47 11.18
N TYR A 233 -18.52 8.10 10.37
CA TYR A 233 -18.05 8.75 9.14
C TYR A 233 -17.08 9.89 9.43
N GLU A 234 -17.35 10.70 10.45
CA GLU A 234 -16.48 11.80 10.90
C GLU A 234 -15.05 11.33 11.26
N ARG A 235 -14.91 10.08 11.74
CA ARG A 235 -13.61 9.51 12.11
C ARG A 235 -12.77 9.06 10.91
N VAL A 236 -13.41 8.78 9.78
CA VAL A 236 -12.75 8.27 8.57
C VAL A 236 -12.72 9.29 7.44
N MET A 237 -13.44 10.40 7.59
CA MET A 237 -13.42 11.51 6.65
C MET A 237 -12.26 12.45 7.00
N PRO A 238 -11.31 12.66 6.09
CA PRO A 238 -10.17 13.55 6.34
C PRO A 238 -10.55 15.04 6.27
N LEU A 239 -11.77 15.35 5.86
CA LEU A 239 -12.28 16.70 5.70
C LEU A 239 -13.55 16.86 6.54
N ASP A 240 -13.67 17.98 7.25
CA ASP A 240 -14.89 18.42 7.91
C ASP A 240 -15.84 18.99 6.84
N ILE A 241 -16.54 18.10 6.13
CA ILE A 241 -17.47 18.43 5.05
C ILE A 241 -18.95 18.26 5.46
N ILE A 242 -19.20 17.92 6.71
CA ILE A 242 -20.56 17.84 7.24
C ILE A 242 -20.81 19.14 8.00
N PRO A 243 -21.82 19.93 7.57
CA PRO A 243 -22.16 21.19 8.24
C PRO A 243 -22.75 20.94 9.63
#